data_d2779669799c1bd071764cb43d28f6d9
#
_entry.id   d2779669799c1bd071764cb43d28f6d9
#
_cell.length_a   1.000
_cell.length_b   1.000
_cell.length_c   1.000
_cell.angle_alpha   90.00
_cell.angle_beta   90.00
_cell.angle_gamma   90.00
#
_symmetry.space_group_name_H-M   'P 1'
#
loop_
_entity.id
_entity.type
_entity.pdbx_description
1 polymer ?
#
loop_
_entity_poly.entity_id
_entity_poly.type
_entity_poly.pdbx_seq_one_letter_code
_entity_poly.pdbx_strand_id
1 'polypeptide(L)'
;DEPRAFDRATLFDDVSSGRDPKRALLRQKMAKALRQADPAVAMIPGWGTPASLIALEWCLQNQRPAVVMSESNAFDEKRYSLAESIKRIVVSLFSAGLAGGQLQMEYLIALGLPRNRVFAGYDVVDNAYFRQKAEEVRGQASEVRRKYGLPGNYFLASARFVPKKNLATLIRAYARYRQMSEIRHQRSEVRGVVGPWDLVLLGDGPLKADLCRLISDLNLYGHVHLPGFIQYRELPAYYALAGVFVHASTTEQWGLVVNEAMATGLSVIVSNRCGCVPDLVAEGKNGFTFDPGSVKSLSKLMLDMWGLPKGRLEEMREESRRIVAGFTPEHFATGAQRAIDAAKAAPKCRAGLFSSLLVKALIHR
;
A
#
# COMPACT_ATOMS: atom_id res chain seq x y z
N ASP A 1 -2.70 22.25 -15.06
CA ASP A 1 -2.56 21.07 -15.95
C ASP A 1 -1.16 21.08 -16.54
N GLU A 2 -0.26 20.29 -15.96
CA GLU A 2 1.05 20.05 -16.59
C GLU A 2 0.84 19.23 -17.88
N PRO A 3 1.59 19.53 -18.96
CA PRO A 3 1.49 18.76 -20.19
C PRO A 3 1.82 17.29 -19.90
N ARG A 4 0.89 16.39 -20.23
CA ARG A 4 1.08 14.96 -20.01
C ARG A 4 2.07 14.41 -21.04
N ALA A 5 3.08 13.72 -20.55
CA ALA A 5 4.09 13.06 -21.40
C ALA A 5 3.57 11.79 -22.11
N PHE A 6 2.25 11.53 -22.10
CA PHE A 6 1.64 10.32 -22.70
C PHE A 6 0.21 10.60 -23.18
N ASP A 7 -0.22 9.88 -24.21
CA ASP A 7 -1.57 9.90 -24.72
C ASP A 7 -2.55 9.21 -23.76
N ARG A 8 -3.66 9.88 -23.46
CA ARG A 8 -4.72 9.31 -22.62
C ARG A 8 -6.02 9.19 -23.41
N ALA A 9 -6.56 7.97 -23.47
CA ALA A 9 -7.92 7.71 -23.94
C ALA A 9 -8.87 7.40 -22.78
N THR A 10 -9.92 8.21 -22.61
CA THR A 10 -10.99 7.96 -21.62
C THR A 10 -12.09 7.18 -22.33
N LEU A 11 -12.42 5.98 -21.83
CA LEU A 11 -13.44 5.13 -22.45
C LEU A 11 -14.88 5.58 -22.11
N PHE A 12 -15.06 6.21 -20.95
CA PHE A 12 -16.35 6.70 -20.47
C PHE A 12 -16.15 8.06 -19.80
N ASP A 13 -16.92 9.06 -20.22
CA ASP A 13 -16.79 10.44 -19.74
C ASP A 13 -17.50 10.63 -18.38
N ASP A 14 -18.47 9.79 -18.07
CA ASP A 14 -19.28 9.87 -16.84
C ASP A 14 -19.15 8.57 -16.02
N VAL A 15 -18.24 8.57 -15.05
CA VAL A 15 -18.10 7.52 -14.03
C VAL A 15 -18.88 7.87 -12.76
N SER A 16 -19.48 9.06 -12.69
CA SER A 16 -20.17 9.58 -11.50
C SER A 16 -21.47 8.81 -11.15
N SER A 17 -22.00 8.05 -12.09
CA SER A 17 -23.28 7.34 -11.90
C SER A 17 -23.22 6.06 -11.05
N GLY A 18 -22.03 5.62 -10.62
CA GLY A 18 -21.87 4.39 -9.83
C GLY A 18 -22.37 3.10 -10.52
N ARG A 19 -22.74 3.17 -11.79
CA ARG A 19 -23.18 2.02 -12.58
C ARG A 19 -22.02 1.47 -13.39
N ASP A 20 -21.72 0.19 -13.22
CA ASP A 20 -20.80 -0.50 -14.10
C ASP A 20 -21.28 -0.40 -15.56
N PRO A 21 -20.42 -0.02 -16.51
CA PRO A 21 -20.80 0.04 -17.91
C PRO A 21 -21.23 -1.34 -18.40
N LYS A 22 -22.25 -1.39 -19.27
CA LYS A 22 -22.66 -2.65 -19.91
C LYS A 22 -21.42 -3.30 -20.52
N ARG A 23 -21.13 -4.54 -20.16
CA ARG A 23 -19.89 -5.27 -20.54
C ARG A 23 -19.64 -5.31 -22.05
N ALA A 24 -20.72 -5.45 -22.85
CA ALA A 24 -20.63 -5.38 -24.31
C ALA A 24 -20.09 -4.03 -24.81
N LEU A 25 -20.55 -2.91 -24.20
CA LEU A 25 -20.07 -1.57 -24.54
C LEU A 25 -18.63 -1.34 -24.09
N LEU A 26 -18.25 -1.82 -22.88
CA LEU A 26 -16.87 -1.79 -22.40
C LEU A 26 -15.94 -2.55 -23.38
N ARG A 27 -16.34 -3.75 -23.81
CA ARG A 27 -15.59 -4.57 -24.77
C ARG A 27 -15.41 -3.85 -26.11
N GLN A 28 -16.48 -3.25 -26.63
CA GLN A 28 -16.43 -2.52 -27.91
C GLN A 28 -15.49 -1.32 -27.84
N LYS A 29 -15.62 -0.48 -26.78
CA LYS A 29 -14.79 0.72 -26.58
C LYS A 29 -13.32 0.35 -26.33
N MET A 30 -13.05 -0.65 -25.47
CA MET A 30 -11.70 -1.13 -25.19
C MET A 30 -11.04 -1.67 -26.47
N ALA A 31 -11.72 -2.51 -27.22
CA ALA A 31 -11.18 -3.05 -28.46
C ALA A 31 -10.93 -1.96 -29.51
N LYS A 32 -11.77 -0.91 -29.57
CA LYS A 32 -11.53 0.25 -30.44
C LYS A 32 -10.27 1.00 -30.00
N ALA A 33 -10.13 1.33 -28.72
CA ALA A 33 -8.98 2.05 -28.18
C ALA A 33 -7.67 1.27 -28.39
N LEU A 34 -7.67 -0.04 -28.13
CA LEU A 34 -6.50 -0.90 -28.33
C LEU A 34 -6.12 -1.04 -29.80
N ARG A 35 -7.10 -1.09 -30.74
CA ARG A 35 -6.80 -1.07 -32.17
C ARG A 35 -6.21 0.25 -32.64
N GLN A 36 -6.68 1.38 -32.08
CA GLN A 36 -6.16 2.71 -32.41
C GLN A 36 -4.74 2.92 -31.87
N ALA A 37 -4.47 2.44 -30.65
CA ALA A 37 -3.15 2.54 -30.03
C ALA A 37 -2.14 1.55 -30.60
N ASP A 38 -2.59 0.45 -31.19
CA ASP A 38 -1.79 -0.68 -31.73
C ASP A 38 -0.55 -1.02 -30.87
N PRO A 39 -0.71 -1.31 -29.57
CA PRO A 39 0.41 -1.41 -28.65
C PRO A 39 1.27 -2.63 -28.99
N ALA A 40 2.61 -2.44 -28.99
CA ALA A 40 3.56 -3.55 -29.13
C ALA A 40 3.51 -4.51 -27.94
N VAL A 41 3.18 -3.99 -26.73
CA VAL A 41 2.96 -4.73 -25.48
C VAL A 41 1.88 -4.02 -24.68
N ALA A 42 0.95 -4.76 -24.08
CA ALA A 42 -0.05 -4.20 -23.15
C ALA A 42 0.32 -4.51 -21.70
N MET A 43 0.39 -3.47 -20.84
CA MET A 43 0.50 -3.63 -19.42
C MET A 43 -0.90 -3.55 -18.80
N ILE A 44 -1.33 -4.61 -18.12
CA ILE A 44 -2.72 -4.81 -17.68
C ILE A 44 -2.77 -4.88 -16.14
N PRO A 45 -3.49 -3.97 -15.45
CA PRO A 45 -3.65 -4.01 -14.01
C PRO A 45 -4.51 -5.20 -13.57
N GLY A 46 -3.90 -6.19 -12.94
CA GLY A 46 -4.56 -7.38 -12.42
C GLY A 46 -5.13 -8.32 -13.50
N TRP A 47 -5.88 -9.30 -13.04
CA TRP A 47 -6.52 -10.35 -13.89
C TRP A 47 -7.98 -10.62 -13.50
N GLY A 48 -8.56 -9.87 -12.54
CA GLY A 48 -9.87 -10.17 -11.95
C GLY A 48 -10.99 -9.25 -12.40
N THR A 49 -10.71 -8.16 -13.13
CA THR A 49 -11.73 -7.22 -13.59
C THR A 49 -12.16 -7.51 -15.03
N PRO A 50 -13.42 -7.21 -15.41
CA PRO A 50 -13.85 -7.32 -16.81
C PRO A 50 -12.94 -6.56 -17.78
N ALA A 51 -12.47 -5.37 -17.40
CA ALA A 51 -11.57 -4.56 -18.22
C ALA A 51 -10.23 -5.28 -18.47
N SER A 52 -9.61 -5.82 -17.42
CA SER A 52 -8.35 -6.58 -17.52
C SER A 52 -8.50 -7.83 -18.41
N LEU A 53 -9.59 -8.57 -18.24
CA LEU A 53 -9.88 -9.77 -19.02
C LEU A 53 -10.17 -9.46 -20.50
N ILE A 54 -10.87 -8.36 -20.79
CA ILE A 54 -11.13 -7.89 -22.16
C ILE A 54 -9.82 -7.47 -22.85
N ALA A 55 -8.95 -6.73 -22.13
CA ALA A 55 -7.64 -6.35 -22.65
C ALA A 55 -6.76 -7.58 -22.92
N LEU A 56 -6.75 -8.55 -22.01
CA LEU A 56 -6.03 -9.81 -22.20
C LEU A 56 -6.58 -10.60 -23.41
N GLU A 57 -7.92 -10.74 -23.54
CA GLU A 57 -8.55 -11.40 -24.69
C GLU A 57 -8.14 -10.75 -26.01
N TRP A 58 -8.13 -9.40 -26.05
CA TRP A 58 -7.70 -8.68 -27.25
C TRP A 58 -6.22 -8.96 -27.58
N CYS A 59 -5.33 -8.97 -26.57
CA CYS A 59 -3.92 -9.31 -26.76
C CYS A 59 -3.74 -10.71 -27.34
N LEU A 60 -4.45 -11.70 -26.82
CA LEU A 60 -4.40 -13.08 -27.31
C LEU A 60 -4.88 -13.20 -28.74
N GLN A 61 -6.00 -12.55 -29.13
CA GLN A 61 -6.56 -12.57 -30.48
C GLN A 61 -5.64 -11.88 -31.49
N ASN A 62 -4.91 -10.83 -31.08
CA ASN A 62 -4.03 -10.06 -31.96
C ASN A 62 -2.55 -10.47 -31.83
N GLN A 63 -2.25 -11.56 -31.09
CA GLN A 63 -0.89 -12.06 -30.82
C GLN A 63 0.04 -10.98 -30.23
N ARG A 64 -0.49 -10.08 -29.42
CA ARG A 64 0.27 -9.06 -28.70
C ARG A 64 0.67 -9.56 -27.30
N PRO A 65 1.93 -9.40 -26.90
CA PRO A 65 2.35 -9.74 -25.54
C PRO A 65 1.61 -8.91 -24.49
N ALA A 66 1.27 -9.55 -23.35
CA ALA A 66 0.63 -8.91 -22.22
C ALA A 66 1.48 -9.07 -20.96
N VAL A 67 1.67 -7.98 -20.21
CA VAL A 67 2.30 -7.96 -18.90
C VAL A 67 1.21 -7.77 -17.85
N VAL A 68 1.11 -8.67 -16.88
CA VAL A 68 0.23 -8.45 -15.72
C VAL A 68 0.92 -7.60 -14.68
N MET A 69 0.23 -6.56 -14.19
CA MET A 69 0.67 -5.74 -13.05
C MET A 69 -0.12 -6.17 -11.82
N SER A 70 0.54 -6.52 -10.71
CA SER A 70 -0.17 -7.11 -9.57
C SER A 70 0.42 -6.75 -8.20
N GLU A 71 -0.48 -6.35 -7.30
CA GLU A 71 -0.21 -6.20 -5.87
C GLU A 71 -0.67 -7.43 -5.05
N SER A 72 -1.35 -8.41 -5.67
CA SER A 72 -1.89 -9.57 -4.96
C SER A 72 -0.78 -10.48 -4.43
N ASN A 73 -0.98 -11.02 -3.24
CA ASN A 73 -0.11 -11.99 -2.60
C ASN A 73 -0.91 -13.22 -2.10
N ALA A 74 -0.25 -14.23 -1.57
CA ALA A 74 -0.89 -15.49 -1.20
C ALA A 74 -1.88 -15.39 -0.01
N PHE A 75 -1.86 -14.30 0.76
CA PHE A 75 -2.67 -14.15 1.97
C PHE A 75 -3.53 -12.87 2.03
N ASP A 76 -3.60 -12.08 0.94
CA ASP A 76 -4.42 -10.85 0.89
C ASP A 76 -5.93 -11.12 0.90
N GLU A 77 -6.32 -12.34 0.52
CA GLU A 77 -7.70 -12.83 0.52
C GLU A 77 -7.77 -14.30 0.97
N LYS A 78 -8.97 -14.74 1.35
CA LYS A 78 -9.22 -16.17 1.59
C LYS A 78 -9.10 -16.96 0.28
N ARG A 79 -8.28 -18.02 0.29
CA ARG A 79 -7.97 -18.82 -0.90
C ARG A 79 -8.88 -20.04 -0.98
N TYR A 80 -9.42 -20.30 -2.19
CA TYR A 80 -10.23 -21.48 -2.51
C TYR A 80 -9.59 -22.19 -3.70
N SER A 81 -9.40 -23.49 -3.61
CA SER A 81 -8.68 -24.31 -4.60
C SER A 81 -9.17 -24.11 -6.05
N LEU A 82 -10.49 -24.06 -6.24
CA LEU A 82 -11.07 -23.86 -7.57
C LEU A 82 -10.76 -22.45 -8.11
N ALA A 83 -10.87 -21.42 -7.25
CA ALA A 83 -10.54 -20.06 -7.65
C ALA A 83 -9.06 -19.91 -8.00
N GLU A 84 -8.17 -20.53 -7.22
CA GLU A 84 -6.73 -20.54 -7.51
C GLU A 84 -6.40 -21.26 -8.82
N SER A 85 -7.09 -22.37 -9.13
CA SER A 85 -6.96 -23.06 -10.42
C SER A 85 -7.38 -22.19 -11.60
N ILE A 86 -8.49 -21.46 -11.46
CA ILE A 86 -8.94 -20.48 -12.47
C ILE A 86 -7.91 -19.36 -12.64
N LYS A 87 -7.40 -18.79 -11.53
CA LYS A 87 -6.35 -17.76 -11.57
C LYS A 87 -5.10 -18.25 -12.29
N ARG A 88 -4.64 -19.47 -12.00
CA ARG A 88 -3.51 -20.10 -12.71
C ARG A 88 -3.70 -20.11 -14.22
N ILE A 89 -4.86 -20.55 -14.67
CA ILE A 89 -5.15 -20.58 -16.13
C ILE A 89 -5.08 -19.17 -16.71
N VAL A 90 -5.70 -18.19 -16.05
CA VAL A 90 -5.71 -16.79 -16.54
C VAL A 90 -4.30 -16.17 -16.50
N VAL A 91 -3.59 -16.32 -15.39
CA VAL A 91 -2.26 -15.70 -15.22
C VAL A 91 -1.22 -16.34 -16.15
N SER A 92 -1.31 -17.64 -16.43
CA SER A 92 -0.42 -18.31 -17.41
C SER A 92 -0.57 -17.82 -18.85
N LEU A 93 -1.63 -17.07 -19.17
CA LEU A 93 -1.83 -16.45 -20.47
C LEU A 93 -1.06 -15.14 -20.67
N PHE A 94 -0.52 -14.56 -19.59
CA PHE A 94 0.36 -13.39 -19.67
C PHE A 94 1.78 -13.78 -20.08
N SER A 95 2.45 -12.88 -20.78
CA SER A 95 3.83 -13.08 -21.25
C SER A 95 4.86 -12.81 -20.18
N ALA A 96 4.59 -11.86 -19.27
CA ALA A 96 5.43 -11.47 -18.13
C ALA A 96 4.59 -10.85 -17.03
N GLY A 97 5.20 -10.56 -15.85
CA GLY A 97 4.57 -9.92 -14.72
C GLY A 97 5.43 -8.80 -14.10
N LEU A 98 4.74 -7.74 -13.65
CA LEU A 98 5.29 -6.68 -12.82
C LEU A 98 4.55 -6.70 -11.48
N ALA A 99 5.27 -6.94 -10.40
CA ALA A 99 4.74 -7.14 -9.05
C ALA A 99 5.16 -6.01 -8.11
N GLY A 100 4.43 -5.85 -6.99
CA GLY A 100 4.79 -4.90 -5.93
C GLY A 100 6.16 -5.17 -5.35
N GLY A 101 6.36 -6.37 -4.81
CA GLY A 101 7.60 -6.83 -4.21
C GLY A 101 7.68 -8.35 -4.13
N GLN A 102 8.46 -8.86 -3.17
CA GLN A 102 8.80 -10.27 -3.06
C GLN A 102 7.57 -11.19 -2.99
N LEU A 103 6.64 -10.94 -2.07
CA LEU A 103 5.45 -11.79 -1.89
C LEU A 103 4.54 -11.82 -3.12
N GLN A 104 4.41 -10.70 -3.81
CA GLN A 104 3.62 -10.57 -5.02
C GLN A 104 4.30 -11.28 -6.20
N MET A 105 5.63 -11.20 -6.31
CA MET A 105 6.41 -11.97 -7.28
C MET A 105 6.23 -13.47 -7.06
N GLU A 106 6.41 -13.94 -5.82
CA GLU A 106 6.24 -15.35 -5.46
C GLU A 106 4.84 -15.86 -5.77
N TYR A 107 3.81 -15.03 -5.57
CA TYR A 107 2.44 -15.41 -5.89
C TYR A 107 2.20 -15.48 -7.41
N LEU A 108 2.71 -14.56 -8.23
CA LEU A 108 2.65 -14.66 -9.69
C LEU A 108 3.35 -15.91 -10.22
N ILE A 109 4.49 -16.28 -9.62
CA ILE A 109 5.22 -17.51 -9.96
C ILE A 109 4.39 -18.75 -9.56
N ALA A 110 3.78 -18.76 -8.38
CA ALA A 110 2.91 -19.84 -7.93
C ALA A 110 1.66 -19.98 -8.82
N LEU A 111 1.20 -18.90 -9.45
CA LEU A 111 0.13 -18.89 -10.44
C LEU A 111 0.58 -19.27 -11.85
N GLY A 112 1.86 -19.59 -12.06
CA GLY A 112 2.34 -20.19 -13.29
C GLY A 112 3.18 -19.31 -14.21
N LEU A 113 3.50 -18.07 -13.82
CA LEU A 113 4.48 -17.28 -14.57
C LEU A 113 5.91 -17.79 -14.30
N PRO A 114 6.75 -17.97 -15.31
CA PRO A 114 8.16 -18.32 -15.11
C PRO A 114 8.91 -17.22 -14.33
N ARG A 115 9.74 -17.63 -13.35
CA ARG A 115 10.48 -16.70 -12.47
C ARG A 115 11.30 -15.65 -13.25
N ASN A 116 11.91 -16.03 -14.36
CA ASN A 116 12.71 -15.13 -15.20
C ASN A 116 11.87 -14.11 -16.01
N ARG A 117 10.53 -14.16 -15.88
CA ARG A 117 9.59 -13.21 -16.50
C ARG A 117 8.74 -12.46 -15.49
N VAL A 118 9.10 -12.50 -14.20
CA VAL A 118 8.43 -11.75 -13.13
C VAL A 118 9.42 -10.77 -12.51
N PHE A 119 9.04 -9.49 -12.44
CA PHE A 119 9.88 -8.38 -11.98
C PHE A 119 9.16 -7.60 -10.88
N ALA A 120 9.93 -6.99 -9.97
CA ALA A 120 9.40 -6.07 -8.97
C ALA A 120 9.40 -4.62 -9.47
N GLY A 121 8.72 -3.74 -8.71
CA GLY A 121 8.75 -2.29 -8.91
C GLY A 121 7.39 -1.65 -9.11
N TYR A 122 6.28 -2.37 -8.91
CA TYR A 122 4.94 -1.80 -9.13
C TYR A 122 4.54 -0.80 -8.04
N ASP A 123 4.86 -1.09 -6.78
CA ASP A 123 4.41 -0.30 -5.64
C ASP A 123 5.49 0.69 -5.20
N VAL A 124 5.39 1.93 -5.68
CA VAL A 124 6.34 3.01 -5.43
C VAL A 124 5.62 4.32 -5.10
N VAL A 125 6.32 5.24 -4.44
CA VAL A 125 5.88 6.62 -4.20
C VAL A 125 6.97 7.60 -4.63
N ASP A 126 6.63 8.87 -4.76
CA ASP A 126 7.62 9.94 -4.99
C ASP A 126 8.38 10.22 -3.68
N ASN A 127 9.43 9.46 -3.45
CA ASN A 127 10.26 9.58 -2.26
C ASN A 127 10.95 10.95 -2.17
N ALA A 128 11.29 11.57 -3.30
CA ALA A 128 11.92 12.87 -3.33
C ALA A 128 10.97 13.94 -2.83
N TYR A 129 9.72 13.91 -3.28
CA TYR A 129 8.65 14.79 -2.82
C TYR A 129 8.46 14.69 -1.30
N PHE A 130 8.26 13.47 -0.77
CA PHE A 130 8.03 13.29 0.67
C PHE A 130 9.22 13.73 1.51
N ARG A 131 10.45 13.42 1.08
CA ARG A 131 11.67 13.83 1.78
C ARG A 131 11.82 15.33 1.80
N GLN A 132 11.76 15.99 0.64
CA GLN A 132 11.90 17.44 0.53
C GLN A 132 10.85 18.18 1.39
N LYS A 133 9.58 17.77 1.25
CA LYS A 133 8.49 18.37 2.04
C LYS A 133 8.63 18.13 3.53
N ALA A 134 9.12 16.98 3.94
CA ALA A 134 9.39 16.70 5.35
C ALA A 134 10.51 17.60 5.92
N GLU A 135 11.54 17.88 5.15
CA GLU A 135 12.62 18.81 5.55
C GLU A 135 12.10 20.23 5.69
N GLU A 136 11.31 20.74 4.71
CA GLU A 136 10.66 22.04 4.77
C GLU A 136 9.78 22.18 6.02
N VAL A 137 8.96 21.16 6.32
CA VAL A 137 8.08 21.11 7.50
C VAL A 137 8.88 21.13 8.80
N ARG A 138 9.96 20.38 8.90
CA ARG A 138 10.81 20.35 10.11
C ARG A 138 11.48 21.69 10.37
N GLY A 139 11.85 22.43 9.35
CA GLY A 139 12.36 23.82 9.46
C GLY A 139 11.35 24.79 10.05
N GLN A 140 10.05 24.49 9.97
CA GLN A 140 8.93 25.32 10.45
C GLN A 140 8.04 24.57 11.46
N ALA A 141 8.61 23.61 12.21
CA ALA A 141 7.86 22.66 13.03
C ALA A 141 6.85 23.31 13.99
N SER A 142 7.23 24.39 14.67
CA SER A 142 6.35 25.09 15.65
C SER A 142 5.13 25.72 14.96
N GLU A 143 5.31 26.34 13.79
CA GLU A 143 4.24 26.95 13.02
C GLU A 143 3.30 25.90 12.45
N VAL A 144 3.85 24.82 11.87
CA VAL A 144 3.08 23.70 11.31
C VAL A 144 2.26 23.01 12.41
N ARG A 145 2.85 22.76 13.60
CA ARG A 145 2.10 22.20 14.74
C ARG A 145 0.92 23.07 15.12
N ARG A 146 1.13 24.38 15.23
CA ARG A 146 0.04 25.34 15.55
C ARG A 146 -1.03 25.35 14.47
N LYS A 147 -0.64 25.38 13.18
CA LYS A 147 -1.57 25.42 12.03
C LYS A 147 -2.49 24.20 12.00
N TYR A 148 -1.95 23.01 12.21
CA TYR A 148 -2.69 21.74 12.12
C TYR A 148 -3.13 21.17 13.47
N GLY A 149 -2.89 21.87 14.58
CA GLY A 149 -3.24 21.40 15.92
C GLY A 149 -2.52 20.11 16.33
N LEU A 150 -1.27 19.92 15.89
CA LEU A 150 -0.53 18.67 16.11
C LEU A 150 0.07 18.60 17.50
N PRO A 151 -0.01 17.46 18.20
CA PRO A 151 0.63 17.27 19.50
C PRO A 151 2.16 17.30 19.40
N GLY A 152 2.81 17.43 20.54
CA GLY A 152 4.27 17.50 20.63
C GLY A 152 4.97 16.28 20.04
N ASN A 153 4.56 15.10 20.48
CA ASN A 153 5.02 13.81 19.95
C ASN A 153 3.83 12.88 19.77
N TYR A 154 3.82 12.09 18.71
CA TYR A 154 2.70 11.19 18.43
C TYR A 154 3.09 9.99 17.56
N PHE A 155 2.35 8.90 17.76
CA PHE A 155 2.23 7.83 16.79
C PHE A 155 1.28 8.27 15.68
N LEU A 156 1.62 7.96 14.45
CA LEU A 156 0.81 8.31 13.28
C LEU A 156 0.30 7.04 12.62
N ALA A 157 -0.98 7.01 12.25
CA ALA A 157 -1.52 6.05 11.29
C ALA A 157 -2.34 6.78 10.23
N SER A 158 -2.31 6.26 9.00
CA SER A 158 -3.06 6.80 7.86
C SER A 158 -3.79 5.67 7.15
N ALA A 159 -5.14 5.72 7.14
CA ALA A 159 -5.96 4.66 6.56
C ALA A 159 -7.40 5.09 6.30
N ARG A 160 -8.08 4.41 5.38
CA ARG A 160 -9.54 4.45 5.34
C ARG A 160 -10.11 3.76 6.59
N PHE A 161 -11.19 4.29 7.18
CA PHE A 161 -11.80 3.72 8.38
C PHE A 161 -12.74 2.55 8.01
N VAL A 162 -12.13 1.43 7.60
CA VAL A 162 -12.80 0.18 7.21
C VAL A 162 -12.24 -1.00 8.02
N PRO A 163 -12.99 -2.13 8.15
CA PRO A 163 -12.62 -3.24 9.04
C PRO A 163 -11.20 -3.76 8.84
N LYS A 164 -10.75 -3.95 7.60
CA LYS A 164 -9.42 -4.49 7.31
C LYS A 164 -8.26 -3.63 7.81
N LYS A 165 -8.46 -2.33 8.05
CA LYS A 165 -7.45 -1.41 8.58
C LYS A 165 -7.27 -1.53 10.10
N ASN A 166 -8.14 -2.24 10.79
CA ASN A 166 -7.99 -2.70 12.17
C ASN A 166 -7.71 -1.60 13.20
N LEU A 167 -8.26 -0.41 12.97
CA LEU A 167 -8.03 0.76 13.81
C LEU A 167 -8.54 0.58 15.25
N ALA A 168 -9.56 -0.23 15.46
CA ALA A 168 -10.04 -0.56 16.80
C ALA A 168 -8.98 -1.29 17.64
N THR A 169 -8.23 -2.23 17.05
CA THR A 169 -7.11 -2.90 17.73
C THR A 169 -5.98 -1.90 18.01
N LEU A 170 -5.68 -0.99 17.09
CA LEU A 170 -4.69 0.06 17.29
C LEU A 170 -5.08 0.97 18.47
N ILE A 171 -6.33 1.43 18.56
CA ILE A 171 -6.82 2.28 19.66
C ILE A 171 -6.75 1.53 21.01
N ARG A 172 -7.13 0.24 21.06
CA ARG A 172 -7.00 -0.58 22.28
C ARG A 172 -5.53 -0.78 22.69
N ALA A 173 -4.65 -1.00 21.71
CA ALA A 173 -3.21 -1.11 21.98
C ALA A 173 -2.63 0.21 22.50
N TYR A 174 -3.08 1.32 21.92
CA TYR A 174 -2.71 2.66 22.38
C TYR A 174 -3.19 2.93 23.80
N ALA A 175 -4.44 2.58 24.16
CA ALA A 175 -4.93 2.71 25.54
C ALA A 175 -4.03 1.95 26.53
N ARG A 176 -3.67 0.72 26.18
CA ARG A 176 -2.76 -0.10 27.01
C ARG A 176 -1.36 0.50 27.08
N TYR A 177 -0.82 1.01 25.96
CA TYR A 177 0.44 1.74 25.94
C TYR A 177 0.40 2.94 26.90
N ARG A 178 -0.64 3.75 26.87
CA ARG A 178 -0.81 4.91 27.75
C ARG A 178 -0.70 4.50 29.21
N GLN A 179 -1.46 3.51 29.66
CA GLN A 179 -1.40 3.00 31.03
C GLN A 179 0.02 2.55 31.44
N MET A 180 0.70 1.80 30.57
CA MET A 180 2.07 1.33 30.85
C MET A 180 3.08 2.47 30.88
N SER A 181 2.97 3.44 29.97
CA SER A 181 3.89 4.58 29.88
C SER A 181 3.72 5.56 31.04
N GLU A 182 2.52 5.79 31.54
CA GLU A 182 2.25 6.60 32.71
C GLU A 182 2.88 6.01 33.98
N ILE A 183 2.72 4.70 34.22
CA ILE A 183 3.38 3.99 35.33
C ILE A 183 4.90 4.11 35.23
N ARG A 184 5.46 3.91 34.02
CA ARG A 184 6.90 3.97 33.80
C ARG A 184 7.45 5.40 33.98
N HIS A 185 6.70 6.40 33.52
CA HIS A 185 7.06 7.82 33.71
C HIS A 185 7.04 8.24 35.17
N GLN A 186 6.02 7.84 35.94
CA GLN A 186 5.91 8.14 37.40
C GLN A 186 7.05 7.51 38.19
N ARG A 187 7.55 6.33 37.81
CA ARG A 187 8.69 5.67 38.48
C ARG A 187 10.05 6.27 38.17
N SER A 188 10.10 7.37 37.39
CA SER A 188 11.36 8.03 36.97
C SER A 188 12.35 7.10 36.23
N GLU A 189 11.89 5.99 35.70
CA GLU A 189 12.74 4.99 35.01
C GLU A 189 13.27 5.51 33.69
N VAL A 190 12.71 6.58 33.15
CA VAL A 190 13.11 7.18 31.88
C VAL A 190 13.35 8.67 32.05
N ARG A 191 14.57 9.04 32.48
CA ARG A 191 14.99 10.45 32.56
C ARG A 191 15.07 11.07 31.17
N GLY A 192 14.38 12.22 30.96
CA GLY A 192 14.46 13.01 29.73
C GLY A 192 13.48 12.64 28.64
N VAL A 193 12.58 11.67 28.86
CA VAL A 193 11.46 11.42 27.95
C VAL A 193 10.32 12.37 28.30
N VAL A 194 9.94 13.20 27.34
CA VAL A 194 8.71 13.99 27.38
C VAL A 194 7.55 13.01 27.50
N GLY A 195 6.51 13.30 28.28
CA GLY A 195 5.38 12.42 28.60
C GLY A 195 4.88 11.49 27.51
N PRO A 196 3.91 10.62 27.78
CA PRO A 196 3.43 9.66 26.79
C PRO A 196 3.01 10.33 25.47
N TRP A 197 3.34 9.72 24.34
CA TRP A 197 2.99 10.25 23.02
C TRP A 197 1.51 10.07 22.74
N ASP A 198 0.91 11.01 22.02
CA ASP A 198 -0.45 10.94 21.53
C ASP A 198 -0.56 10.01 20.31
N LEU A 199 -1.79 9.80 19.82
CA LEU A 199 -2.08 9.06 18.60
C LEU A 199 -2.83 9.95 17.60
N VAL A 200 -2.32 10.08 16.38
CA VAL A 200 -2.97 10.79 15.29
C VAL A 200 -3.39 9.75 14.24
N LEU A 201 -4.69 9.70 13.93
CA LEU A 201 -5.27 8.80 12.93
C LEU A 201 -5.82 9.63 11.76
N LEU A 202 -5.12 9.59 10.62
CA LEU A 202 -5.56 10.25 9.37
C LEU A 202 -6.52 9.35 8.61
N GLY A 203 -7.54 9.96 8.05
CA GLY A 203 -8.51 9.31 7.19
C GLY A 203 -9.95 9.46 7.64
N ASP A 204 -10.83 8.80 6.92
CA ASP A 204 -12.28 8.78 7.17
C ASP A 204 -12.86 7.44 6.68
N GLY A 205 -14.13 7.18 7.00
CA GLY A 205 -14.83 6.00 6.52
C GLY A 205 -15.97 5.55 7.43
N PRO A 206 -16.65 4.46 7.05
CA PRO A 206 -17.88 4.02 7.73
C PRO A 206 -17.71 3.69 9.22
N LEU A 207 -16.51 3.34 9.67
CA LEU A 207 -16.24 3.03 11.09
C LEU A 207 -15.98 4.26 11.96
N LYS A 208 -16.03 5.50 11.45
CA LYS A 208 -15.69 6.70 12.20
C LYS A 208 -16.46 6.83 13.53
N ALA A 209 -17.78 6.65 13.47
CA ALA A 209 -18.63 6.75 14.67
C ALA A 209 -18.29 5.68 15.73
N ASP A 210 -17.98 4.46 15.30
CA ASP A 210 -17.59 3.36 16.18
C ASP A 210 -16.23 3.61 16.84
N LEU A 211 -15.29 4.18 16.08
CA LEU A 211 -13.97 4.56 16.60
C LEU A 211 -14.08 5.71 17.61
N CYS A 212 -14.92 6.72 17.36
CA CYS A 212 -15.18 7.80 18.30
C CYS A 212 -15.77 7.26 19.61
N ARG A 213 -16.73 6.33 19.54
CA ARG A 213 -17.28 5.67 20.74
C ARG A 213 -16.19 4.92 21.50
N LEU A 214 -15.38 4.13 20.82
CA LEU A 214 -14.29 3.38 21.43
C LEU A 214 -13.27 4.31 22.14
N ILE A 215 -12.94 5.45 21.54
CA ILE A 215 -12.07 6.47 22.14
C ILE A 215 -12.69 7.01 23.42
N SER A 216 -14.01 7.28 23.43
CA SER A 216 -14.76 7.70 24.60
C SER A 216 -14.74 6.65 25.71
N ASP A 217 -15.12 5.41 25.39
CA ASP A 217 -15.21 4.29 26.34
C ASP A 217 -13.87 3.97 27.02
N LEU A 218 -12.78 4.25 26.32
CA LEU A 218 -11.41 4.07 26.83
C LEU A 218 -10.81 5.34 27.48
N ASN A 219 -11.60 6.42 27.65
CA ASN A 219 -11.16 7.71 28.21
C ASN A 219 -9.91 8.29 27.52
N LEU A 220 -9.88 8.24 26.17
CA LEU A 220 -8.73 8.69 25.37
C LEU A 220 -8.95 10.07 24.73
N TYR A 221 -9.96 10.83 25.16
CA TYR A 221 -10.18 12.20 24.71
C TYR A 221 -8.96 13.09 24.96
N GLY A 222 -8.60 13.91 23.96
CA GLY A 222 -7.41 14.77 24.03
C GLY A 222 -6.08 14.04 23.75
N HIS A 223 -6.11 12.71 23.59
CA HIS A 223 -4.92 11.89 23.32
C HIS A 223 -4.98 11.13 21.98
N VAL A 224 -6.18 10.96 21.44
CA VAL A 224 -6.39 10.42 20.09
C VAL A 224 -7.02 11.51 19.23
N HIS A 225 -6.32 11.89 18.17
CA HIS A 225 -6.71 12.98 17.28
C HIS A 225 -7.15 12.40 15.93
N LEU A 226 -8.34 12.83 15.46
CA LEU A 226 -8.95 12.40 14.19
C LEU A 226 -9.12 13.61 13.26
N PRO A 227 -8.06 14.09 12.57
CA PRO A 227 -8.15 15.26 11.70
C PRO A 227 -9.03 15.04 10.47
N GLY A 228 -9.42 13.79 10.18
CA GLY A 228 -10.18 13.44 9.01
C GLY A 228 -9.32 13.05 7.81
N PHE A 229 -9.92 13.09 6.62
CA PHE A 229 -9.21 12.85 5.37
C PHE A 229 -8.28 14.03 5.05
N ILE A 230 -7.00 13.73 4.81
CA ILE A 230 -5.96 14.71 4.51
C ILE A 230 -5.57 14.59 3.05
N GLN A 231 -5.52 15.73 2.35
CA GLN A 231 -5.11 15.78 0.95
C GLN A 231 -3.60 15.45 0.82
N TYR A 232 -3.21 14.84 -0.30
CA TYR A 232 -1.85 14.38 -0.56
C TYR A 232 -0.78 15.46 -0.28
N ARG A 233 -1.06 16.70 -0.66
CA ARG A 233 -0.13 17.85 -0.47
C ARG A 233 0.08 18.21 1.01
N GLU A 234 -0.83 17.87 1.90
CA GLU A 234 -0.77 18.17 3.33
C GLU A 234 -0.21 17.00 4.16
N LEU A 235 -0.20 15.78 3.61
CA LEU A 235 0.32 14.58 4.28
C LEU A 235 1.73 14.76 4.86
N PRO A 236 2.69 15.41 4.16
CA PRO A 236 4.04 15.59 4.71
C PRO A 236 4.07 16.34 6.05
N ALA A 237 3.11 17.24 6.33
CA ALA A 237 3.04 17.93 7.62
C ALA A 237 2.83 16.96 8.80
N TYR A 238 2.00 15.95 8.59
CA TYR A 238 1.70 14.93 9.59
C TYR A 238 2.81 13.89 9.71
N TYR A 239 3.35 13.42 8.60
CA TYR A 239 4.46 12.46 8.61
C TYR A 239 5.74 13.07 9.20
N ALA A 240 6.14 14.27 8.78
CA ALA A 240 7.42 14.88 9.17
C ALA A 240 7.57 15.12 10.68
N LEU A 241 6.46 15.36 11.39
CA LEU A 241 6.41 15.71 12.81
C LEU A 241 6.01 14.54 13.72
N ALA A 242 5.71 13.36 13.15
CA ALA A 242 5.43 12.16 13.90
C ALA A 242 6.69 11.55 14.55
N GLY A 243 6.49 10.77 15.59
CA GLY A 243 7.55 9.97 16.21
C GLY A 243 7.77 8.65 15.48
N VAL A 244 6.70 7.89 15.30
CA VAL A 244 6.67 6.55 14.68
C VAL A 244 5.39 6.39 13.87
N PHE A 245 5.47 5.70 12.74
CA PHE A 245 4.30 5.32 11.94
C PHE A 245 3.82 3.93 12.31
N VAL A 246 2.49 3.74 12.43
CA VAL A 246 1.87 2.45 12.77
C VAL A 246 0.89 2.03 11.68
N HIS A 247 1.04 0.83 11.14
CA HIS A 247 0.14 0.26 10.16
C HIS A 247 -0.43 -1.08 10.61
N ALA A 248 -1.69 -1.09 11.06
CA ALA A 248 -2.29 -2.19 11.82
C ALA A 248 -3.19 -3.13 11.01
N SER A 249 -3.21 -3.05 9.68
CA SER A 249 -4.12 -3.80 8.81
C SER A 249 -4.09 -5.30 9.09
N THR A 250 -5.27 -5.94 9.12
CA THR A 250 -5.38 -7.41 9.23
C THR A 250 -4.97 -8.10 7.93
N THR A 251 -5.04 -7.38 6.83
CA THR A 251 -4.51 -7.79 5.53
C THR A 251 -4.29 -6.56 4.65
N GLU A 252 -3.22 -6.57 3.88
CA GLU A 252 -2.90 -5.52 2.91
C GLU A 252 -2.13 -6.13 1.74
N GLN A 253 -2.46 -5.73 0.54
CA GLN A 253 -1.74 -6.20 -0.66
C GLN A 253 -0.31 -5.69 -0.66
N TRP A 254 -0.14 -4.38 -0.41
CA TRP A 254 1.16 -3.74 -0.22
C TRP A 254 1.15 -2.85 1.02
N GLY A 255 0.66 -1.62 0.89
CA GLY A 255 0.58 -0.61 1.94
C GLY A 255 1.46 0.61 1.64
N LEU A 256 1.19 1.32 0.53
CA LEU A 256 1.97 2.50 0.08
C LEU A 256 2.17 3.57 1.16
N VAL A 257 1.27 3.69 2.13
CA VAL A 257 1.43 4.59 3.28
C VAL A 257 2.68 4.29 4.14
N VAL A 258 3.20 3.05 4.07
CA VAL A 258 4.48 2.67 4.71
C VAL A 258 5.65 3.28 3.93
N ASN A 259 5.61 3.24 2.57
CA ASN A 259 6.61 3.92 1.73
C ASN A 259 6.61 5.43 2.02
N GLU A 260 5.44 6.07 2.08
CA GLU A 260 5.29 7.50 2.39
C GLU A 260 5.92 7.85 3.74
N ALA A 261 5.62 7.08 4.79
CA ALA A 261 6.18 7.25 6.12
C ALA A 261 7.71 7.11 6.12
N MET A 262 8.22 6.07 5.47
CA MET A 262 9.67 5.80 5.39
C MET A 262 10.40 6.86 4.54
N ALA A 263 9.79 7.36 3.47
CA ALA A 263 10.33 8.43 2.63
C ALA A 263 10.49 9.74 3.41
N THR A 264 9.57 10.02 4.36
CA THR A 264 9.73 11.15 5.30
C THR A 264 10.73 10.86 6.42
N GLY A 265 11.28 9.65 6.50
CA GLY A 265 12.22 9.22 7.53
C GLY A 265 11.54 8.83 8.85
N LEU A 266 10.40 8.15 8.82
CA LEU A 266 9.81 7.57 10.02
C LEU A 266 10.24 6.12 10.21
N SER A 267 10.49 5.77 11.47
CA SER A 267 10.50 4.36 11.89
C SER A 267 9.07 3.81 11.87
N VAL A 268 8.92 2.51 11.67
CA VAL A 268 7.61 1.90 11.41
C VAL A 268 7.30 0.73 12.35
N ILE A 269 6.02 0.59 12.72
CA ILE A 269 5.45 -0.61 13.33
C ILE A 269 4.37 -1.12 12.36
N VAL A 270 4.58 -2.26 11.73
CA VAL A 270 3.74 -2.75 10.64
C VAL A 270 3.20 -4.14 10.97
N SER A 271 1.92 -4.36 10.70
CA SER A 271 1.34 -5.71 10.79
C SER A 271 2.08 -6.68 9.86
N ASN A 272 2.41 -7.86 10.36
CA ASN A 272 3.02 -8.94 9.58
C ASN A 272 2.09 -9.51 8.47
N ARG A 273 0.88 -8.96 8.34
CA ARG A 273 -0.10 -9.27 7.29
C ARG A 273 -0.12 -8.24 6.17
N CYS A 274 0.87 -7.35 6.11
CA CYS A 274 1.04 -6.38 5.02
C CYS A 274 2.06 -6.89 4.00
N GLY A 275 1.71 -6.79 2.73
CA GLY A 275 2.53 -7.35 1.63
C GLY A 275 3.89 -6.69 1.46
N CYS A 276 4.06 -5.45 1.94
CA CYS A 276 5.33 -4.72 1.88
C CYS A 276 6.37 -5.17 2.94
N VAL A 277 5.98 -5.97 3.93
CA VAL A 277 6.84 -6.28 5.09
C VAL A 277 8.20 -6.87 4.71
N PRO A 278 8.31 -7.91 3.87
CA PRO A 278 9.61 -8.49 3.53
C PRO A 278 10.55 -7.53 2.82
N ASP A 279 9.99 -6.53 2.16
CA ASP A 279 10.75 -5.57 1.34
C ASP A 279 11.09 -4.28 2.11
N LEU A 280 10.21 -3.84 3.04
CA LEU A 280 10.33 -2.53 3.68
C LEU A 280 10.68 -2.58 5.16
N VAL A 281 10.46 -3.69 5.88
CA VAL A 281 10.67 -3.75 7.33
C VAL A 281 11.85 -4.67 7.66
N ALA A 282 12.95 -4.07 8.08
CA ALA A 282 14.10 -4.76 8.64
C ALA A 282 13.98 -4.74 10.17
N GLU A 283 13.61 -5.89 10.74
CA GLU A 283 13.28 -6.07 12.17
C GLU A 283 14.37 -5.52 13.09
N GLY A 284 14.01 -4.60 13.98
CA GLY A 284 14.91 -3.91 14.90
C GLY A 284 15.82 -2.87 14.27
N LYS A 285 15.88 -2.74 12.92
CA LYS A 285 16.75 -1.75 12.24
C LYS A 285 16.00 -0.48 11.86
N ASN A 286 14.85 -0.58 11.17
CA ASN A 286 14.02 0.56 10.84
C ASN A 286 12.62 0.49 11.47
N GLY A 287 12.27 -0.64 12.06
CA GLY A 287 10.95 -0.86 12.65
C GLY A 287 10.77 -2.26 13.20
N PHE A 288 9.51 -2.59 13.45
CA PHE A 288 9.11 -3.87 13.99
C PHE A 288 7.83 -4.36 13.33
N THR A 289 7.66 -5.69 13.30
CA THR A 289 6.42 -6.32 12.88
C THR A 289 5.63 -6.87 14.06
N PHE A 290 4.32 -7.02 13.90
CA PHE A 290 3.46 -7.61 14.92
C PHE A 290 2.28 -8.38 14.31
N ASP A 291 1.69 -9.29 15.09
CA ASP A 291 0.44 -9.94 14.75
C ASP A 291 -0.73 -8.97 14.93
N PRO A 292 -1.52 -8.64 13.89
CA PRO A 292 -2.64 -7.71 13.97
C PRO A 292 -3.76 -8.14 14.92
N GLY A 293 -3.82 -9.40 15.32
CA GLY A 293 -4.72 -9.89 16.37
C GLY A 293 -4.24 -9.58 17.79
N SER A 294 -3.00 -9.14 17.98
CA SER A 294 -2.39 -9.00 19.31
C SER A 294 -2.28 -7.54 19.78
N VAL A 295 -3.30 -7.07 20.50
CA VAL A 295 -3.25 -5.78 21.25
C VAL A 295 -2.01 -5.71 22.16
N LYS A 296 -1.66 -6.82 22.83
CA LYS A 296 -0.52 -6.92 23.73
C LYS A 296 0.82 -6.68 23.02
N SER A 297 1.02 -7.30 21.85
CA SER A 297 2.24 -7.16 21.06
C SER A 297 2.39 -5.71 20.58
N LEU A 298 1.35 -5.14 19.98
CA LEU A 298 1.39 -3.76 19.48
C LEU A 298 1.62 -2.76 20.62
N SER A 299 0.92 -2.88 21.76
CA SER A 299 1.11 -1.96 22.89
C SER A 299 2.52 -2.02 23.47
N LYS A 300 3.14 -3.23 23.48
CA LYS A 300 4.53 -3.38 23.89
C LYS A 300 5.49 -2.68 22.93
N LEU A 301 5.32 -2.86 21.62
CA LEU A 301 6.16 -2.19 20.62
C LEU A 301 6.01 -0.66 20.67
N MET A 302 4.80 -0.14 20.89
CA MET A 302 4.60 1.29 21.10
C MET A 302 5.36 1.79 22.33
N LEU A 303 5.35 1.03 23.43
CA LEU A 303 6.09 1.37 24.65
C LEU A 303 7.60 1.30 24.44
N ASP A 304 8.09 0.28 23.75
CA ASP A 304 9.50 0.11 23.46
C ASP A 304 10.02 1.26 22.56
N MET A 305 9.28 1.61 21.49
CA MET A 305 9.64 2.72 20.59
C MET A 305 9.61 4.08 21.29
N TRP A 306 8.60 4.33 22.14
CA TRP A 306 8.53 5.55 22.95
C TRP A 306 9.73 5.68 23.90
N GLY A 307 10.20 4.56 24.47
CA GLY A 307 11.31 4.50 25.42
C GLY A 307 12.70 4.52 24.77
N LEU A 308 12.81 4.53 23.45
CA LEU A 308 14.11 4.54 22.78
C LEU A 308 14.86 5.86 23.01
N PRO A 309 16.19 5.81 23.19
CA PRO A 309 17.05 7.00 23.13
C PRO A 309 16.87 7.70 21.76
N LYS A 310 16.92 9.05 21.75
CA LYS A 310 16.77 9.85 20.51
C LYS A 310 17.75 9.41 19.41
N GLY A 311 19.00 9.11 19.76
CA GLY A 311 20.00 8.65 18.81
C GLY A 311 19.59 7.33 18.13
N ARG A 312 19.05 6.38 18.91
CA ARG A 312 18.60 5.10 18.36
C ARG A 312 17.40 5.25 17.43
N LEU A 313 16.46 6.13 17.79
CA LEU A 313 15.31 6.42 16.92
C LEU A 313 15.77 7.08 15.60
N GLU A 314 16.81 7.95 15.64
CA GLU A 314 17.34 8.56 14.41
C GLU A 314 18.08 7.56 13.53
N GLU A 315 18.85 6.63 14.10
CA GLU A 315 19.44 5.51 13.34
C GLU A 315 18.36 4.69 12.60
N MET A 316 17.25 4.38 13.27
CA MET A 316 16.12 3.66 12.66
C MET A 316 15.46 4.45 11.54
N ARG A 317 15.36 5.76 11.69
CA ARG A 317 14.83 6.68 10.68
C ARG A 317 15.72 6.74 9.44
N GLU A 318 17.04 6.79 9.65
CA GLU A 318 18.01 6.76 8.54
C GLU A 318 17.93 5.44 7.77
N GLU A 319 17.80 4.32 8.49
CA GLU A 319 17.63 3.02 7.85
C GLU A 319 16.31 2.94 7.05
N SER A 320 15.21 3.56 7.54
CA SER A 320 13.97 3.69 6.76
C SER A 320 14.20 4.42 5.43
N ARG A 321 14.91 5.57 5.47
CA ARG A 321 15.27 6.31 4.26
C ARG A 321 16.09 5.49 3.29
N ARG A 322 17.08 4.73 3.82
CA ARG A 322 17.95 3.87 3.03
C ARG A 322 17.18 2.74 2.32
N ILE A 323 16.28 2.07 3.04
CA ILE A 323 15.50 0.96 2.46
C ILE A 323 14.54 1.49 1.40
N VAL A 324 13.77 2.54 1.70
CA VAL A 324 12.74 3.04 0.77
C VAL A 324 13.35 3.71 -0.47
N ALA A 325 14.60 4.12 -0.44
CA ALA A 325 15.31 4.67 -1.61
C ALA A 325 15.37 3.70 -2.80
N GLY A 326 15.18 2.41 -2.58
CA GLY A 326 15.03 1.40 -3.63
C GLY A 326 13.63 1.34 -4.27
N PHE A 327 12.64 2.10 -3.76
CA PHE A 327 11.24 2.03 -4.20
C PHE A 327 10.78 3.39 -4.76
N THR A 328 11.34 3.78 -5.90
CA THR A 328 11.12 5.07 -6.56
C THR A 328 10.39 4.92 -7.89
N PRO A 329 9.87 6.01 -8.49
CA PRO A 329 9.33 5.98 -9.85
C PRO A 329 10.31 5.42 -10.90
N GLU A 330 11.63 5.62 -10.72
CA GLU A 330 12.68 5.07 -11.58
C GLU A 330 12.79 3.55 -11.41
N HIS A 331 12.58 3.04 -10.19
CA HIS A 331 12.51 1.60 -9.95
C HIS A 331 11.31 0.97 -10.68
N PHE A 332 10.14 1.63 -10.63
CA PHE A 332 8.98 1.23 -11.42
C PHE A 332 9.30 1.22 -12.92
N ALA A 333 9.89 2.29 -13.45
CA ALA A 333 10.23 2.39 -14.87
C ALA A 333 11.19 1.27 -15.30
N THR A 334 12.20 0.98 -14.48
CA THR A 334 13.16 -0.11 -14.73
C THR A 334 12.49 -1.48 -14.69
N GLY A 335 11.65 -1.74 -13.69
CA GLY A 335 10.88 -2.99 -13.58
C GLY A 335 9.92 -3.18 -14.75
N ALA A 336 9.21 -2.12 -15.14
CA ALA A 336 8.31 -2.11 -16.28
C ALA A 336 9.05 -2.38 -17.60
N GLN A 337 10.20 -1.73 -17.83
CA GLN A 337 11.00 -1.96 -19.03
C GLN A 337 11.48 -3.42 -19.12
N ARG A 338 11.99 -3.99 -18.02
CA ARG A 338 12.40 -5.40 -17.98
C ARG A 338 11.24 -6.36 -18.23
N ALA A 339 10.05 -6.06 -17.69
CA ALA A 339 8.86 -6.86 -17.92
C ALA A 339 8.40 -6.79 -19.39
N ILE A 340 8.46 -5.61 -20.02
CA ILE A 340 8.17 -5.38 -21.43
C ILE A 340 9.13 -6.17 -22.33
N ASP A 341 10.43 -6.10 -22.06
CA ASP A 341 11.45 -6.78 -22.86
C ASP A 341 11.32 -8.31 -22.74
N ALA A 342 11.09 -8.80 -21.51
CA ALA A 342 10.82 -10.21 -21.28
C ALA A 342 9.52 -10.68 -21.98
N ALA A 343 8.48 -9.83 -22.01
CA ALA A 343 7.24 -10.13 -22.70
C ALA A 343 7.41 -10.20 -24.22
N LYS A 344 8.23 -9.31 -24.82
CA LYS A 344 8.56 -9.35 -26.24
C LYS A 344 9.38 -10.58 -26.63
N ALA A 345 10.29 -11.01 -25.75
CA ALA A 345 11.13 -12.19 -25.95
C ALA A 345 10.40 -13.51 -25.66
N ALA A 346 9.28 -13.46 -24.93
CA ALA A 346 8.51 -14.66 -24.60
C ALA A 346 7.89 -15.33 -25.84
N PRO A 347 7.74 -16.66 -25.83
CA PRO A 347 6.97 -17.35 -26.87
C PRO A 347 5.55 -16.74 -26.98
N LYS A 348 5.05 -16.56 -28.18
CA LYS A 348 3.70 -16.04 -28.37
C LYS A 348 2.69 -16.96 -27.69
N CYS A 349 1.98 -16.40 -26.70
CA CYS A 349 0.95 -17.13 -25.99
C CYS A 349 -0.22 -17.41 -26.96
N ARG A 350 -0.51 -18.71 -27.20
CA ARG A 350 -1.71 -19.13 -27.88
C ARG A 350 -2.67 -19.70 -26.85
N ALA A 351 -3.76 -19.01 -26.60
CA ALA A 351 -4.80 -19.56 -25.73
C ALA A 351 -5.38 -20.83 -26.41
N GLY A 352 -5.34 -21.92 -25.67
CA GLY A 352 -6.08 -23.12 -26.06
C GLY A 352 -7.60 -22.84 -26.07
N LEU A 353 -8.37 -23.73 -26.73
CA LEU A 353 -9.83 -23.56 -26.80
C LEU A 353 -10.46 -23.38 -25.41
N PHE A 354 -10.06 -24.19 -24.42
CA PHE A 354 -10.56 -24.14 -23.05
C PHE A 354 -10.23 -22.81 -22.36
N SER A 355 -8.99 -22.32 -22.45
CA SER A 355 -8.58 -21.04 -21.83
C SER A 355 -9.31 -19.86 -22.48
N SER A 356 -9.52 -19.88 -23.79
CA SER A 356 -10.29 -18.85 -24.51
C SER A 356 -11.75 -18.83 -24.06
N LEU A 357 -12.38 -19.98 -23.89
CA LEU A 357 -13.76 -20.11 -23.42
C LEU A 357 -13.86 -19.66 -21.95
N LEU A 358 -12.89 -20.02 -21.10
CA LEU A 358 -12.84 -19.61 -19.71
C LEU A 358 -12.74 -18.08 -19.59
N VAL A 359 -11.83 -17.43 -20.29
CA VAL A 359 -11.69 -15.95 -20.27
C VAL A 359 -13.00 -15.30 -20.71
N LYS A 360 -13.63 -15.78 -21.80
CA LYS A 360 -14.95 -15.28 -22.21
C LYS A 360 -16.02 -15.45 -21.13
N ALA A 361 -16.10 -16.62 -20.51
CA ALA A 361 -17.07 -16.87 -19.44
C ALA A 361 -16.85 -15.93 -18.23
N LEU A 362 -15.59 -15.67 -17.84
CA LEU A 362 -15.25 -14.74 -16.76
C LEU A 362 -15.59 -13.27 -17.10
N ILE A 363 -15.47 -12.86 -18.37
CA ILE A 363 -15.90 -11.52 -18.82
C ILE A 363 -17.43 -11.37 -18.67
N HIS A 364 -18.19 -12.43 -18.82
CA HIS A 364 -19.65 -12.40 -18.74
C HIS A 364 -20.21 -12.64 -17.34
N ARG A 365 -19.40 -13.07 -16.38
CA ARG A 365 -19.78 -13.24 -14.97
C ARG A 365 -19.79 -11.92 -14.21
#